data_29073ebe68545e19067cf6ad9369fd0c
#
_entry.id   29073ebe68545e19067cf6ad9369fd0c
#
_cell.length_a   1.000
_cell.length_b   1.000
_cell.length_c   1.000
_cell.angle_alpha   90.00
_cell.angle_beta   90.00
_cell.angle_gamma   90.00
#
_symmetry.space_group_name_H-M   'P 1'
#
loop_
_entity.id
_entity.type
_entity.pdbx_description
1 polymer ?
#
loop_
_entity_poly.entity_id
_entity_poly.type
_entity_poly.pdbx_seq_one_letter_code
_entity_poly.pdbx_strand_id
1 'polypeptide(L)'
;IAKASFVTGTSLCYLLFLVVNGMMMWGTLFLFAYKDEKLTLRILFYVCAVLFVGLDGWIYHRLFRKAEQKDLLNNAITCIAKGDTGFRLDTKKLTGKERTVGDHINNIGSGLDTALQEKVKSERLKADLITNVSHDIKTPLTSIINYVDLLKRQKIQDPKIASYLEVLDQKSQRLKTLTEDLVEASKASSGNLKLEVTDIDLVELVQQTNGEFEERFDQRHLKIISDFPDGMIIIKADGRRLWRVLENLYTNAFKYAQEGSRVYVDVASVDGKAIFTMKNISEKPLNISPDELTERFVRGDVARTTEGSGLGLSIARSLTQLQNGEFVITIDGDLFKAQVIFEEERQETRAEMRSERAAAEKTTEENTGEKPAGEQSSGEHTLESAPYNWDITVENDKNLTEKEEVLIRSGNRDHKKDA
;
A
#
# COMPACT_ATOMS: atom_id res chain seq x y z
N ILE A 1 -10.92 29.57 -7.16
CA ILE A 1 -11.70 30.41 -8.11
C ILE A 1 -13.16 30.48 -7.68
N ALA A 2 -13.86 29.40 -7.31
CA ALA A 2 -15.26 29.43 -6.86
C ALA A 2 -15.48 30.22 -5.56
N LYS A 3 -14.48 30.30 -4.68
CA LYS A 3 -14.52 31.04 -3.41
C LYS A 3 -14.59 32.53 -3.57
N ALA A 4 -13.95 33.10 -4.59
CA ALA A 4 -14.00 34.50 -4.92
C ALA A 4 -15.33 34.89 -5.56
N SER A 5 -15.99 33.98 -6.29
CA SER A 5 -17.17 34.33 -7.08
C SER A 5 -18.45 34.58 -6.27
N PHE A 6 -18.63 33.88 -5.12
CA PHE A 6 -19.86 34.06 -4.31
C PHE A 6 -19.80 35.31 -3.44
N VAL A 7 -18.66 35.57 -2.77
CA VAL A 7 -18.45 36.78 -1.97
C VAL A 7 -18.41 38.01 -2.88
N THR A 8 -17.76 37.92 -4.04
CA THR A 8 -17.77 39.01 -5.04
C THR A 8 -19.13 39.21 -5.66
N GLY A 9 -19.91 38.14 -5.91
CA GLY A 9 -21.28 38.25 -6.43
C GLY A 9 -22.23 38.94 -5.45
N THR A 10 -22.21 38.58 -4.17
CA THR A 10 -23.04 39.24 -3.13
C THR A 10 -22.60 40.66 -2.88
N SER A 11 -21.30 40.97 -2.91
CA SER A 11 -20.78 42.31 -2.79
C SER A 11 -21.14 43.18 -4.00
N LEU A 12 -21.11 42.63 -5.20
CA LEU A 12 -21.51 43.34 -6.43
C LEU A 12 -23.01 43.66 -6.44
N CYS A 13 -23.88 42.71 -6.06
CA CYS A 13 -25.33 42.95 -5.93
C CYS A 13 -25.62 44.02 -4.89
N TYR A 14 -24.89 44.04 -3.77
CA TYR A 14 -25.05 45.03 -2.74
C TYR A 14 -24.53 46.39 -3.20
N LEU A 15 -23.44 46.45 -3.93
CA LEU A 15 -22.90 47.69 -4.51
C LEU A 15 -23.88 48.31 -5.53
N LEU A 16 -24.51 47.44 -6.35
CA LEU A 16 -25.58 47.86 -7.27
C LEU A 16 -26.80 48.42 -6.50
N PHE A 17 -27.20 47.78 -5.40
CA PHE A 17 -28.27 48.22 -4.52
C PHE A 17 -27.95 49.57 -3.88
N LEU A 18 -26.72 49.81 -3.40
CA LEU A 18 -26.25 51.09 -2.88
C LEU A 18 -26.28 52.21 -3.95
N VAL A 19 -25.89 51.91 -5.19
CA VAL A 19 -25.91 52.86 -6.30
C VAL A 19 -27.35 53.28 -6.62
N VAL A 20 -28.27 52.31 -6.70
CA VAL A 20 -29.71 52.59 -6.95
C VAL A 20 -30.31 53.42 -5.81
N ASN A 21 -30.03 53.08 -4.56
CA ASN A 21 -30.48 53.84 -3.40
C ASN A 21 -29.87 55.26 -3.34
N GLY A 22 -28.57 55.37 -3.68
CA GLY A 22 -27.91 56.68 -3.81
C GLY A 22 -28.54 57.58 -4.88
N MET A 23 -28.90 57.00 -6.04
CA MET A 23 -29.62 57.71 -7.11
C MET A 23 -31.01 58.14 -6.66
N MET A 24 -31.77 57.29 -5.97
CA MET A 24 -33.08 57.62 -5.42
C MET A 24 -32.97 58.77 -4.37
N MET A 25 -32.00 58.68 -3.48
CA MET A 25 -31.71 59.69 -2.47
C MET A 25 -31.32 61.06 -3.13
N TRP A 26 -30.46 60.99 -4.14
CA TRP A 26 -30.08 62.20 -4.91
C TRP A 26 -31.27 62.83 -5.64
N GLY A 27 -32.14 62.01 -6.25
CA GLY A 27 -33.36 62.42 -6.88
C GLY A 27 -34.32 63.08 -5.90
N THR A 28 -34.50 62.54 -4.69
CA THR A 28 -35.32 63.13 -3.63
C THR A 28 -34.71 64.44 -3.10
N LEU A 29 -33.37 64.50 -3.00
CA LEU A 29 -32.64 65.70 -2.60
C LEU A 29 -32.76 66.83 -3.65
N PHE A 30 -32.68 66.46 -4.93
CA PHE A 30 -32.92 67.44 -6.06
C PHE A 30 -34.33 68.01 -6.06
N LEU A 31 -35.36 67.15 -5.90
CA LEU A 31 -36.75 67.59 -5.77
C LEU A 31 -36.96 68.45 -4.53
N PHE A 32 -36.25 68.20 -3.44
CA PHE A 32 -36.32 68.98 -2.21
C PHE A 32 -35.64 70.38 -2.33
N ALA A 33 -34.53 70.48 -3.05
CA ALA A 33 -33.79 71.67 -3.26
C ALA A 33 -34.58 72.70 -4.14
N TYR A 34 -35.56 72.22 -4.91
CA TYR A 34 -36.38 73.08 -5.79
C TYR A 34 -37.62 73.62 -5.11
N LYS A 35 -37.92 73.31 -3.85
CA LYS A 35 -39.10 73.74 -3.11
C LYS A 35 -38.69 74.61 -1.93
N ASP A 36 -39.23 75.84 -1.85
CA ASP A 36 -39.08 76.79 -0.73
C ASP A 36 -39.75 76.22 0.54
N GLU A 37 -39.11 75.31 1.25
CA GLU A 37 -39.77 74.65 2.38
C GLU A 37 -39.07 74.86 3.75
N LYS A 38 -39.91 74.67 4.81
CA LYS A 38 -39.62 74.89 6.23
C LYS A 38 -38.45 74.07 6.71
N LEU A 39 -37.57 74.57 7.58
CA LEU A 39 -36.40 73.92 8.21
C LEU A 39 -36.68 72.53 8.78
N THR A 40 -37.91 72.33 9.26
CA THR A 40 -38.36 71.05 9.83
C THR A 40 -38.31 69.86 8.84
N LEU A 41 -38.71 70.11 7.56
CA LEU A 41 -38.66 69.05 6.52
C LEU A 41 -37.25 68.72 6.11
N ARG A 42 -36.31 69.62 6.12
CA ARG A 42 -34.89 69.38 5.86
C ARG A 42 -34.27 68.52 6.96
N ILE A 43 -34.55 68.78 8.23
CA ILE A 43 -34.07 68.00 9.36
C ILE A 43 -34.62 66.57 9.25
N LEU A 44 -35.90 66.37 9.00
CA LEU A 44 -36.52 65.05 8.85
C LEU A 44 -35.89 64.28 7.69
N PHE A 45 -35.58 64.90 6.57
CA PHE A 45 -34.91 64.28 5.44
C PHE A 45 -33.53 63.77 5.81
N TYR A 46 -32.67 64.53 6.48
CA TYR A 46 -31.34 64.06 6.91
C TYR A 46 -31.43 62.96 7.92
N VAL A 47 -32.38 62.97 8.84
CA VAL A 47 -32.61 61.87 9.79
C VAL A 47 -32.98 60.58 9.05
N CYS A 48 -33.89 60.61 8.08
CA CYS A 48 -34.29 59.50 7.26
C CYS A 48 -33.10 58.99 6.43
N ALA A 49 -32.25 59.82 5.87
CA ALA A 49 -31.07 59.47 5.10
C ALA A 49 -30.04 58.70 5.97
N VAL A 50 -29.78 59.16 7.19
CA VAL A 50 -28.89 58.53 8.13
C VAL A 50 -29.42 57.15 8.57
N LEU A 51 -30.73 57.06 8.87
CA LEU A 51 -31.38 55.79 9.20
C LEU A 51 -31.31 54.77 8.06
N PHE A 52 -31.48 55.27 6.81
CA PHE A 52 -31.42 54.45 5.61
C PHE A 52 -30.00 53.87 5.39
N VAL A 53 -28.97 54.72 5.47
CA VAL A 53 -27.56 54.26 5.38
C VAL A 53 -27.22 53.28 6.49
N GLY A 54 -27.72 53.53 7.71
CA GLY A 54 -27.55 52.59 8.83
C GLY A 54 -28.21 51.22 8.58
N LEU A 55 -29.43 51.22 8.00
CA LEU A 55 -30.17 50.02 7.65
C LEU A 55 -29.44 49.24 6.55
N ASP A 56 -28.94 49.90 5.52
CA ASP A 56 -28.18 49.30 4.44
C ASP A 56 -26.89 48.69 4.94
N GLY A 57 -26.16 49.37 5.81
CA GLY A 57 -24.95 48.84 6.44
C GLY A 57 -25.24 47.58 7.28
N TRP A 58 -26.39 47.58 7.99
CA TRP A 58 -26.81 46.42 8.79
C TRP A 58 -27.19 45.21 7.91
N ILE A 59 -27.93 45.43 6.81
CA ILE A 59 -28.30 44.40 5.83
C ILE A 59 -27.04 43.80 5.19
N TYR A 60 -26.10 44.67 4.75
CA TYR A 60 -24.82 44.25 4.17
C TYR A 60 -24.03 43.35 5.14
N HIS A 61 -23.85 43.80 6.38
CA HIS A 61 -23.14 43.04 7.39
C HIS A 61 -23.78 41.65 7.63
N ARG A 62 -25.12 41.61 7.64
CA ARG A 62 -25.86 40.35 7.83
C ARG A 62 -25.74 39.41 6.64
N LEU A 63 -25.76 39.93 5.41
CA LEU A 63 -25.56 39.13 4.19
C LEU A 63 -24.11 38.62 4.08
N PHE A 64 -23.16 39.47 4.39
CA PHE A 64 -21.73 39.09 4.37
C PHE A 64 -21.44 37.98 5.37
N ARG A 65 -21.90 38.08 6.60
CA ARG A 65 -21.76 37.02 7.58
C ARG A 65 -22.38 35.68 7.14
N LYS A 66 -23.56 35.72 6.51
CA LYS A 66 -24.16 34.49 5.99
C LYS A 66 -23.36 33.87 4.85
N ALA A 67 -22.77 34.69 3.99
CA ALA A 67 -21.91 34.22 2.92
C ALA A 67 -20.65 33.56 3.48
N GLU A 68 -19.99 34.15 4.46
CA GLU A 68 -18.83 33.61 5.15
C GLU A 68 -19.14 32.25 5.85
N GLN A 69 -20.28 32.16 6.51
CA GLN A 69 -20.72 30.94 7.16
C GLN A 69 -20.95 29.79 6.17
N LYS A 70 -21.55 30.09 5.00
CA LYS A 70 -21.71 29.06 3.93
C LYS A 70 -20.39 28.62 3.36
N ASP A 71 -19.42 29.51 3.18
CA ASP A 71 -18.07 29.14 2.73
C ASP A 71 -17.35 28.24 3.72
N LEU A 72 -17.50 28.50 5.02
CA LEU A 72 -16.95 27.62 6.07
C LEU A 72 -17.55 26.22 6.02
N LEU A 73 -18.87 26.11 5.85
CA LEU A 73 -19.56 24.82 5.72
C LEU A 73 -19.12 24.05 4.45
N ASN A 74 -19.04 24.72 3.30
CA ASN A 74 -18.60 24.11 2.05
C ASN A 74 -17.14 23.60 2.12
N ASN A 75 -16.27 24.38 2.78
CA ASN A 75 -14.89 23.96 3.01
C ASN A 75 -14.83 22.70 3.90
N ALA A 76 -15.61 22.67 4.99
CA ALA A 76 -15.66 21.50 5.88
C ALA A 76 -16.14 20.25 5.15
N ILE A 77 -17.20 20.35 4.35
CA ILE A 77 -17.70 19.24 3.52
C ILE A 77 -16.61 18.77 2.53
N THR A 78 -15.92 19.72 1.90
CA THR A 78 -14.87 19.40 0.92
C THR A 78 -13.67 18.71 1.57
N CYS A 79 -13.26 19.10 2.79
CA CYS A 79 -12.20 18.45 3.54
C CYS A 79 -12.58 17.00 3.89
N ILE A 80 -13.77 16.77 4.44
CA ILE A 80 -14.26 15.44 4.77
C ILE A 80 -14.41 14.56 3.51
N ALA A 81 -14.93 15.12 2.42
CA ALA A 81 -15.08 14.43 1.14
C ALA A 81 -13.73 14.02 0.51
N LYS A 82 -12.64 14.75 0.81
CA LYS A 82 -11.27 14.41 0.41
C LYS A 82 -10.59 13.39 1.33
N GLY A 83 -11.30 12.90 2.35
CA GLY A 83 -10.77 11.89 3.27
C GLY A 83 -10.17 12.44 4.57
N ASP A 84 -10.18 13.76 4.80
CA ASP A 84 -9.75 14.33 6.08
C ASP A 84 -10.88 14.20 7.12
N THR A 85 -11.00 13.01 7.69
CA THR A 85 -12.00 12.69 8.72
C THR A 85 -11.70 13.34 10.08
N GLY A 86 -10.45 13.77 10.29
CA GLY A 86 -10.00 14.49 11.49
C GLY A 86 -10.42 15.96 11.53
N PHE A 87 -10.81 16.53 10.39
CA PHE A 87 -11.23 17.93 10.31
C PHE A 87 -12.41 18.21 11.23
N ARG A 88 -12.33 19.30 11.99
CA ARG A 88 -13.41 19.80 12.86
C ARG A 88 -13.70 21.27 12.57
N LEU A 89 -14.96 21.53 12.29
CA LEU A 89 -15.45 22.89 12.07
C LEU A 89 -15.72 23.59 13.42
N ASP A 90 -15.19 24.82 13.58
CA ASP A 90 -15.51 25.63 14.76
C ASP A 90 -16.94 26.22 14.65
N THR A 91 -17.91 25.51 15.22
CA THR A 91 -19.33 25.88 15.18
C THR A 91 -19.66 27.12 16.00
N LYS A 92 -18.72 27.66 16.83
CA LYS A 92 -18.91 28.93 17.55
C LYS A 92 -18.96 30.12 16.62
N LYS A 93 -18.37 30.02 15.44
CA LYS A 93 -18.40 31.05 14.38
C LYS A 93 -19.70 31.05 13.57
N LEU A 94 -20.52 30.02 13.74
CA LEU A 94 -21.78 29.84 13.04
C LEU A 94 -22.97 30.25 13.91
N THR A 95 -24.06 30.67 13.29
CA THR A 95 -25.27 31.11 14.00
C THR A 95 -26.54 30.52 13.38
N GLY A 96 -27.55 30.23 14.20
CA GLY A 96 -28.84 29.72 13.74
C GLY A 96 -28.76 28.35 13.09
N LYS A 97 -29.37 28.18 11.94
CA LYS A 97 -29.43 26.91 11.20
C LYS A 97 -28.06 26.43 10.73
N GLU A 98 -27.17 27.36 10.36
CA GLU A 98 -25.81 27.03 9.91
C GLU A 98 -24.98 26.34 11.01
N ARG A 99 -25.20 26.71 12.28
CA ARG A 99 -24.57 26.06 13.41
C ARG A 99 -25.01 24.60 13.55
N THR A 100 -26.31 24.34 13.45
CA THR A 100 -26.85 22.97 13.48
C THR A 100 -26.28 22.11 12.35
N VAL A 101 -26.18 22.69 11.14
CA VAL A 101 -25.54 21.98 10.01
C VAL A 101 -24.06 21.72 10.28
N GLY A 102 -23.34 22.68 10.85
CA GLY A 102 -21.94 22.52 11.25
C GLY A 102 -21.75 21.39 12.29
N ASP A 103 -22.64 21.33 13.29
CA ASP A 103 -22.63 20.26 14.28
C ASP A 103 -22.91 18.89 13.66
N HIS A 104 -23.84 18.80 12.70
CA HIS A 104 -24.09 17.56 11.95
C HIS A 104 -22.88 17.16 11.10
N ILE A 105 -22.20 18.08 10.44
CA ILE A 105 -20.98 17.80 9.68
C ILE A 105 -19.87 17.26 10.60
N ASN A 106 -19.68 17.87 11.77
CA ASN A 106 -18.72 17.37 12.76
C ASN A 106 -19.07 15.98 13.28
N ASN A 107 -20.36 15.70 13.49
CA ASN A 107 -20.83 14.38 13.92
C ASN A 107 -20.61 13.32 12.83
N ILE A 108 -20.87 13.64 11.54
CA ILE A 108 -20.60 12.76 10.41
C ILE A 108 -19.10 12.49 10.33
N GLY A 109 -18.25 13.53 10.41
CA GLY A 109 -16.79 13.37 10.41
C GLY A 109 -16.30 12.49 11.56
N SER A 110 -16.84 12.67 12.77
CA SER A 110 -16.52 11.85 13.93
C SER A 110 -16.97 10.39 13.77
N GLY A 111 -18.20 10.18 13.27
CA GLY A 111 -18.71 8.83 13.00
C GLY A 111 -17.90 8.09 11.95
N LEU A 112 -17.49 8.78 10.88
CA LEU A 112 -16.64 8.21 9.83
C LEU A 112 -15.25 7.85 10.36
N ASP A 113 -14.64 8.74 11.17
CA ASP A 113 -13.35 8.48 11.80
C ASP A 113 -13.41 7.26 12.73
N THR A 114 -14.45 7.18 13.58
CA THR A 114 -14.67 6.03 14.46
C THR A 114 -14.83 4.74 13.66
N ALA A 115 -15.65 4.74 12.62
CA ALA A 115 -15.88 3.56 11.77
C ALA A 115 -14.59 3.11 11.05
N LEU A 116 -13.76 4.06 10.60
CA LEU A 116 -12.45 3.79 10.01
C LEU A 116 -11.48 3.17 11.04
N GLN A 117 -11.41 3.73 12.25
CA GLN A 117 -10.58 3.20 13.32
C GLN A 117 -11.01 1.80 13.74
N GLU A 118 -12.31 1.54 13.86
CA GLU A 118 -12.85 0.22 14.14
C GLU A 118 -12.51 -0.79 13.04
N LYS A 119 -12.61 -0.39 11.77
CA LYS A 119 -12.22 -1.23 10.63
C LYS A 119 -10.74 -1.57 10.67
N VAL A 120 -9.87 -0.58 10.88
CA VAL A 120 -8.41 -0.80 11.00
C VAL A 120 -8.09 -1.71 12.18
N LYS A 121 -8.72 -1.50 13.34
CA LYS A 121 -8.55 -2.34 14.52
C LYS A 121 -9.00 -3.78 14.25
N SER A 122 -10.15 -3.97 13.59
CA SER A 122 -10.66 -5.30 13.21
C SER A 122 -9.68 -6.02 12.27
N GLU A 123 -9.14 -5.33 11.26
CA GLU A 123 -8.17 -5.94 10.35
C GLU A 123 -6.85 -6.30 11.06
N ARG A 124 -6.37 -5.47 12.00
CA ARG A 124 -5.21 -5.81 12.84
C ARG A 124 -5.47 -7.03 13.71
N LEU A 125 -6.61 -7.09 14.39
CA LEU A 125 -6.98 -8.25 15.20
C LEU A 125 -7.06 -9.54 14.38
N LYS A 126 -7.63 -9.48 13.17
CA LYS A 126 -7.64 -10.63 12.24
C LYS A 126 -6.21 -11.08 11.89
N ALA A 127 -5.32 -10.12 11.62
CA ALA A 127 -3.94 -10.40 11.29
C ALA A 127 -3.17 -11.04 12.45
N ASP A 128 -3.37 -10.53 13.67
CA ASP A 128 -2.74 -11.05 14.88
C ASP A 128 -3.26 -12.48 15.21
N LEU A 129 -4.56 -12.71 15.07
CA LEU A 129 -5.15 -14.04 15.22
C LEU A 129 -4.57 -15.03 14.20
N ILE A 130 -4.48 -14.65 12.93
CA ILE A 130 -3.91 -15.50 11.88
C ILE A 130 -2.44 -15.82 12.21
N THR A 131 -1.67 -14.84 12.66
CA THR A 131 -0.26 -15.02 13.02
C THR A 131 -0.11 -16.00 14.20
N ASN A 132 -0.90 -15.83 15.26
CA ASN A 132 -0.85 -16.68 16.44
C ASN A 132 -1.27 -18.13 16.12
N VAL A 133 -2.42 -18.29 15.43
CA VAL A 133 -2.90 -19.62 15.03
C VAL A 133 -1.91 -20.32 14.11
N SER A 134 -1.26 -19.57 13.20
CA SER A 134 -0.27 -20.15 12.30
C SER A 134 1.00 -20.59 13.03
N HIS A 135 1.44 -19.86 14.06
CA HIS A 135 2.53 -20.30 14.94
C HIS A 135 2.17 -21.61 15.64
N ASP A 136 0.96 -21.71 16.18
CA ASP A 136 0.49 -22.90 16.88
C ASP A 136 0.29 -24.12 15.96
N ILE A 137 0.06 -23.89 14.66
CA ILE A 137 0.02 -24.93 13.63
C ILE A 137 1.44 -25.31 13.19
N LYS A 138 2.39 -24.37 13.10
CA LYS A 138 3.75 -24.62 12.64
C LYS A 138 4.48 -25.65 13.50
N THR A 139 4.33 -25.57 14.81
CA THR A 139 5.01 -26.46 15.76
C THR A 139 4.64 -27.94 15.58
N PRO A 140 3.36 -28.37 15.65
CA PRO A 140 2.99 -29.76 15.40
C PRO A 140 3.27 -30.20 13.98
N LEU A 141 3.16 -29.31 13.00
CA LEU A 141 3.45 -29.63 11.61
C LEU A 141 4.94 -29.90 11.38
N THR A 142 5.83 -29.13 11.99
CA THR A 142 7.27 -29.38 11.96
C THR A 142 7.59 -30.76 12.54
N SER A 143 6.94 -31.17 13.64
CA SER A 143 7.08 -32.50 14.21
C SER A 143 6.61 -33.59 13.24
N ILE A 144 5.47 -33.42 12.58
CA ILE A 144 4.96 -34.33 11.56
C ILE A 144 5.99 -34.54 10.44
N ILE A 145 6.51 -33.42 9.88
CA ILE A 145 7.51 -33.45 8.81
C ILE A 145 8.76 -34.20 9.25
N ASN A 146 9.26 -33.91 10.45
CA ASN A 146 10.44 -34.57 11.00
C ASN A 146 10.24 -36.10 11.16
N TYR A 147 9.07 -36.54 11.68
CA TYR A 147 8.77 -37.95 11.81
C TYR A 147 8.59 -38.63 10.45
N VAL A 148 7.97 -37.97 9.46
CA VAL A 148 7.88 -38.50 8.09
C VAL A 148 9.27 -38.67 7.48
N ASP A 149 10.17 -37.69 7.65
CA ASP A 149 11.54 -37.75 7.15
C ASP A 149 12.33 -38.90 7.85
N LEU A 150 12.20 -39.04 9.18
CA LEU A 150 12.80 -40.15 9.91
C LEU A 150 12.33 -41.53 9.42
N LEU A 151 11.02 -41.67 9.14
CA LEU A 151 10.44 -42.90 8.59
C LEU A 151 10.93 -43.18 7.16
N LYS A 152 11.04 -42.16 6.32
CA LYS A 152 11.62 -42.29 4.95
C LYS A 152 13.06 -42.78 4.99
N ARG A 153 13.87 -42.29 5.94
CA ARG A 153 15.26 -42.72 6.13
C ARG A 153 15.42 -44.20 6.58
N GLN A 154 14.38 -44.79 7.17
CA GLN A 154 14.40 -46.24 7.58
C GLN A 154 14.40 -47.23 6.41
N LYS A 155 14.38 -46.72 5.14
CA LYS A 155 14.39 -47.54 3.92
C LYS A 155 13.37 -48.69 3.96
N ILE A 156 12.11 -48.36 4.29
CA ILE A 156 11.02 -49.32 4.38
C ILE A 156 10.86 -50.04 3.03
N GLN A 157 10.94 -51.37 3.05
CA GLN A 157 10.92 -52.17 1.84
C GLN A 157 9.52 -52.41 1.26
N ASP A 158 8.47 -52.17 2.05
CA ASP A 158 7.08 -52.25 1.56
C ASP A 158 6.74 -51.08 0.65
N PRO A 159 6.47 -51.30 -0.66
CA PRO A 159 6.20 -50.25 -1.61
C PRO A 159 4.93 -49.47 -1.32
N LYS A 160 3.95 -50.11 -0.64
CA LYS A 160 2.70 -49.40 -0.22
C LYS A 160 2.99 -48.42 0.90
N ILE A 161 3.78 -48.82 1.90
CA ILE A 161 4.15 -47.90 2.99
C ILE A 161 5.00 -46.76 2.48
N ALA A 162 5.98 -47.04 1.59
CA ALA A 162 6.79 -46.02 0.95
C ALA A 162 5.91 -44.98 0.18
N SER A 163 4.91 -45.47 -0.56
CA SER A 163 3.96 -44.61 -1.26
C SER A 163 3.11 -43.73 -0.29
N TYR A 164 2.67 -44.27 0.84
CA TYR A 164 1.95 -43.53 1.86
C TYR A 164 2.81 -42.42 2.52
N LEU A 165 4.09 -42.76 2.79
CA LEU A 165 5.01 -41.75 3.32
C LEU A 165 5.29 -40.62 2.34
N GLU A 166 5.38 -40.91 1.04
CA GLU A 166 5.56 -39.92 0.02
C GLU A 166 4.34 -38.95 -0.03
N VAL A 167 3.12 -39.50 0.02
CA VAL A 167 1.90 -38.70 0.07
C VAL A 167 1.85 -37.86 1.35
N LEU A 168 2.22 -38.41 2.51
CA LEU A 168 2.25 -37.67 3.78
C LEU A 168 3.28 -36.55 3.74
N ASP A 169 4.46 -36.77 3.20
CA ASP A 169 5.51 -35.78 3.04
C ASP A 169 4.99 -34.61 2.17
N GLN A 170 4.50 -34.91 0.97
CA GLN A 170 3.94 -33.91 0.06
C GLN A 170 2.82 -33.10 0.71
N LYS A 171 1.89 -33.74 1.43
CA LYS A 171 0.78 -33.02 2.09
C LYS A 171 1.27 -32.18 3.27
N SER A 172 2.26 -32.66 4.02
CA SER A 172 2.85 -31.92 5.14
C SER A 172 3.63 -30.70 4.66
N GLN A 173 4.47 -30.85 3.63
CA GLN A 173 5.19 -29.72 3.02
C GLN A 173 4.22 -28.70 2.44
N ARG A 174 3.16 -29.15 1.77
CA ARG A 174 2.12 -28.27 1.26
C ARG A 174 1.43 -27.48 2.37
N LEU A 175 1.08 -28.13 3.48
CA LEU A 175 0.44 -27.44 4.62
C LEU A 175 1.39 -26.41 5.24
N LYS A 176 2.70 -26.71 5.32
CA LYS A 176 3.72 -25.75 5.73
C LYS A 176 3.72 -24.50 4.85
N THR A 177 3.79 -24.67 3.53
CA THR A 177 3.76 -23.54 2.58
C THR A 177 2.46 -22.73 2.73
N LEU A 178 1.30 -23.40 2.87
CA LEU A 178 0.02 -22.72 3.04
C LEU A 178 -0.05 -21.87 4.32
N THR A 179 0.52 -22.36 5.42
CA THR A 179 0.56 -21.61 6.69
C THR A 179 1.53 -20.41 6.61
N GLU A 180 2.68 -20.60 5.96
CA GLU A 180 3.65 -19.53 5.70
C GLU A 180 3.06 -18.44 4.81
N ASP A 181 2.41 -18.80 3.70
CA ASP A 181 1.69 -17.89 2.80
C ASP A 181 0.60 -17.09 3.55
N LEU A 182 -0.16 -17.77 4.43
CA LEU A 182 -1.24 -17.14 5.19
C LEU A 182 -0.70 -16.09 6.17
N VAL A 183 0.41 -16.40 6.87
CA VAL A 183 1.09 -15.45 7.78
C VAL A 183 1.62 -14.26 6.99
N GLU A 184 2.27 -14.51 5.86
CA GLU A 184 2.84 -13.47 5.02
C GLU A 184 1.75 -12.53 4.49
N ALA A 185 0.67 -13.09 3.93
CA ALA A 185 -0.49 -12.32 3.47
C ALA A 185 -1.12 -11.48 4.59
N SER A 186 -1.19 -12.03 5.82
CA SER A 186 -1.73 -11.35 6.98
C SER A 186 -0.84 -10.20 7.42
N LYS A 187 0.48 -10.42 7.56
CA LYS A 187 1.46 -9.39 7.96
C LYS A 187 1.57 -8.28 6.92
N ALA A 188 1.60 -8.63 5.63
CA ALA A 188 1.64 -7.65 4.54
C ALA A 188 0.41 -6.74 4.53
N SER A 189 -0.79 -7.31 4.70
CA SER A 189 -2.04 -6.56 4.72
C SER A 189 -2.23 -5.68 5.95
N SER A 190 -1.67 -6.07 7.12
CA SER A 190 -1.76 -5.27 8.36
C SER A 190 -0.70 -4.17 8.46
N GLY A 191 0.26 -4.10 7.51
CA GLY A 191 1.38 -3.19 7.55
C GLY A 191 2.43 -3.52 8.63
N ASN A 192 2.34 -4.69 9.26
CA ASN A 192 3.24 -5.12 10.33
C ASN A 192 4.53 -5.79 9.82
N LEU A 193 4.77 -5.77 8.51
CA LEU A 193 5.97 -6.34 7.90
C LEU A 193 7.06 -5.25 7.85
N LYS A 194 8.21 -5.52 8.45
CA LYS A 194 9.39 -4.65 8.30
C LYS A 194 9.99 -4.85 6.91
N LEU A 195 10.28 -3.74 6.23
CA LEU A 195 10.91 -3.73 4.91
C LEU A 195 12.38 -3.31 5.06
N GLU A 196 13.25 -3.99 4.32
CA GLU A 196 14.65 -3.65 4.15
C GLU A 196 14.82 -3.06 2.74
N VAL A 197 14.43 -1.79 2.59
CA VAL A 197 14.43 -1.09 1.29
C VAL A 197 15.84 -0.73 0.89
N THR A 198 16.26 -1.18 -0.30
CA THR A 198 17.55 -0.90 -0.93
C THR A 198 17.37 -0.55 -2.40
N ASP A 199 18.42 -0.10 -3.05
CA ASP A 199 18.44 0.09 -4.50
C ASP A 199 18.55 -1.28 -5.18
N ILE A 200 17.59 -1.62 -6.01
CA ILE A 200 17.50 -2.91 -6.72
C ILE A 200 17.49 -2.64 -8.22
N ASP A 201 18.32 -3.35 -8.96
CA ASP A 201 18.19 -3.43 -10.42
C ASP A 201 17.08 -4.44 -10.77
N LEU A 202 15.96 -3.89 -11.25
CA LEU A 202 14.80 -4.69 -11.61
C LEU A 202 15.08 -5.65 -12.77
N VAL A 203 15.92 -5.23 -13.74
CA VAL A 203 16.29 -6.05 -14.90
C VAL A 203 17.08 -7.28 -14.43
N GLU A 204 18.10 -7.07 -13.59
CA GLU A 204 18.93 -8.15 -13.05
C GLU A 204 18.09 -9.15 -12.23
N LEU A 205 17.22 -8.64 -11.35
CA LEU A 205 16.36 -9.48 -10.52
C LEU A 205 15.41 -10.34 -11.37
N VAL A 206 14.84 -9.78 -12.45
CA VAL A 206 13.95 -10.53 -13.35
C VAL A 206 14.72 -11.54 -14.18
N GLN A 207 15.94 -11.23 -14.64
CA GLN A 207 16.80 -12.18 -15.34
C GLN A 207 17.19 -13.37 -14.46
N GLN A 208 17.55 -13.13 -13.19
CA GLN A 208 17.81 -14.20 -12.22
C GLN A 208 16.57 -15.09 -12.04
N THR A 209 15.40 -14.47 -11.86
CA THR A 209 14.13 -15.19 -11.71
C THR A 209 13.80 -16.04 -12.96
N ASN A 210 14.06 -15.52 -14.17
CA ASN A 210 13.90 -16.28 -15.41
C ASN A 210 14.75 -17.56 -15.38
N GLY A 211 16.03 -17.45 -15.02
CA GLY A 211 16.94 -18.61 -14.92
C GLY A 211 16.47 -19.67 -13.92
N GLU A 212 15.98 -19.23 -12.74
CA GLU A 212 15.47 -20.16 -11.72
C GLU A 212 14.21 -20.92 -12.16
N PHE A 213 13.38 -20.32 -13.02
CA PHE A 213 12.13 -20.93 -13.47
C PHE A 213 12.25 -21.67 -14.82
N GLU A 214 13.36 -21.53 -15.57
CA GLU A 214 13.54 -22.09 -16.91
C GLU A 214 13.29 -23.61 -16.94
N GLU A 215 13.98 -24.39 -16.10
CA GLU A 215 13.81 -25.84 -16.02
C GLU A 215 12.37 -26.27 -15.69
N ARG A 216 11.72 -25.55 -14.80
CA ARG A 216 10.30 -25.81 -14.43
C ARG A 216 9.36 -25.53 -15.58
N PHE A 217 9.59 -24.49 -16.35
CA PHE A 217 8.76 -24.11 -17.52
C PHE A 217 8.95 -25.13 -18.64
N ASP A 218 10.17 -25.61 -18.84
CA ASP A 218 10.46 -26.66 -19.82
C ASP A 218 9.70 -27.96 -19.55
N GLN A 219 9.42 -28.32 -18.28
CA GLN A 219 8.61 -29.49 -17.93
C GLN A 219 7.17 -29.42 -18.46
N ARG A 220 6.65 -28.22 -18.71
CA ARG A 220 5.34 -27.99 -19.35
C ARG A 220 5.45 -27.42 -20.76
N HIS A 221 6.63 -27.51 -21.38
CA HIS A 221 6.91 -26.97 -22.73
C HIS A 221 6.57 -25.47 -22.84
N LEU A 222 6.60 -24.72 -21.74
CA LEU A 222 6.39 -23.28 -21.73
C LEU A 222 7.69 -22.58 -22.13
N LYS A 223 7.61 -21.61 -23.03
CA LYS A 223 8.77 -20.86 -23.48
C LYS A 223 8.72 -19.43 -22.96
N ILE A 224 9.74 -19.04 -22.19
CA ILE A 224 9.92 -17.65 -21.75
C ILE A 224 10.41 -16.82 -22.94
N ILE A 225 9.74 -15.71 -23.23
CA ILE A 225 10.15 -14.69 -24.19
C ILE A 225 10.33 -13.40 -23.43
N SER A 226 11.58 -12.95 -23.33
CA SER A 226 11.93 -11.76 -22.55
C SER A 226 12.25 -10.58 -23.45
N ASP A 227 11.82 -9.40 -23.04
CA ASP A 227 12.18 -8.11 -23.64
C ASP A 227 12.66 -7.17 -22.54
N PHE A 228 13.96 -6.86 -22.54
CA PHE A 228 14.62 -6.05 -21.54
C PHE A 228 15.38 -4.91 -22.20
N PRO A 229 15.43 -3.71 -21.60
CA PRO A 229 16.27 -2.62 -22.08
C PRO A 229 17.77 -2.94 -21.87
N ASP A 230 18.64 -2.31 -22.63
CA ASP A 230 20.09 -2.45 -22.53
C ASP A 230 20.68 -1.83 -21.24
N GLY A 231 19.90 -1.10 -20.47
CA GLY A 231 20.31 -0.38 -19.25
C GLY A 231 19.71 -0.96 -17.97
N MET A 232 20.34 -0.61 -16.84
CA MET A 232 19.81 -0.90 -15.51
C MET A 232 18.58 -0.04 -15.22
N ILE A 233 17.54 -0.63 -14.65
CA ILE A 233 16.36 0.08 -14.11
C ILE A 233 16.39 -0.06 -12.59
N ILE A 234 16.77 1.02 -11.90
CA ILE A 234 16.93 1.02 -10.45
C ILE A 234 15.64 1.48 -9.77
N ILE A 235 15.19 0.70 -8.80
CA ILE A 235 14.03 1.00 -7.96
C ILE A 235 14.39 0.87 -6.48
N LYS A 236 13.65 1.57 -5.60
CA LYS A 236 13.75 1.40 -4.14
C LYS A 236 12.76 0.35 -3.66
N ALA A 237 13.27 -0.83 -3.34
CA ALA A 237 12.44 -1.94 -2.90
C ALA A 237 13.19 -2.86 -1.90
N ASP A 238 12.45 -3.73 -1.23
CA ASP A 238 13.00 -4.87 -0.50
C ASP A 238 13.16 -6.03 -1.49
N GLY A 239 14.40 -6.37 -1.83
CA GLY A 239 14.72 -7.38 -2.86
C GLY A 239 14.11 -8.75 -2.55
N ARG A 240 14.08 -9.15 -1.27
CA ARG A 240 13.46 -10.41 -0.83
C ARG A 240 11.95 -10.42 -1.07
N ARG A 241 11.29 -9.30 -0.77
CA ARG A 241 9.84 -9.16 -0.96
C ARG A 241 9.47 -9.03 -2.42
N LEU A 242 10.28 -8.33 -3.18
CA LEU A 242 10.09 -8.20 -4.62
C LEU A 242 10.32 -9.54 -5.34
N TRP A 243 11.36 -10.29 -4.96
CA TRP A 243 11.55 -11.65 -5.48
C TRP A 243 10.33 -12.54 -5.18
N ARG A 244 9.75 -12.45 -3.97
CA ARG A 244 8.52 -13.18 -3.61
C ARG A 244 7.32 -12.78 -4.47
N VAL A 245 7.21 -11.51 -4.86
CA VAL A 245 6.20 -11.04 -5.83
C VAL A 245 6.38 -11.74 -7.17
N LEU A 246 7.61 -11.74 -7.70
CA LEU A 246 7.94 -12.40 -8.98
C LEU A 246 7.70 -13.91 -8.88
N GLU A 247 8.18 -14.59 -7.85
CA GLU A 247 7.96 -16.03 -7.60
C GLU A 247 6.46 -16.39 -7.65
N ASN A 248 5.60 -15.60 -7.05
CA ASN A 248 4.15 -15.82 -7.11
C ASN A 248 3.61 -15.70 -8.54
N LEU A 249 4.09 -14.73 -9.34
CA LEU A 249 3.67 -14.55 -10.73
C LEU A 249 4.18 -15.67 -11.62
N TYR A 250 5.46 -16.07 -11.50
CA TYR A 250 6.03 -17.19 -12.27
C TYR A 250 5.38 -18.52 -11.90
N THR A 251 5.14 -18.77 -10.62
CA THR A 251 4.43 -19.97 -10.15
C THR A 251 2.98 -19.98 -10.68
N ASN A 252 2.33 -18.83 -10.77
CA ASN A 252 1.01 -18.70 -11.36
C ASN A 252 1.03 -19.03 -12.86
N ALA A 253 1.96 -18.44 -13.62
CA ALA A 253 2.15 -18.75 -15.01
C ALA A 253 2.45 -20.24 -15.25
N PHE A 254 3.37 -20.84 -14.46
CA PHE A 254 3.67 -22.27 -14.53
C PHE A 254 2.42 -23.14 -14.33
N LYS A 255 1.53 -22.79 -13.40
CA LYS A 255 0.34 -23.60 -13.07
C LYS A 255 -0.78 -23.46 -14.06
N TYR A 256 -0.99 -22.24 -14.60
CA TYR A 256 -2.21 -21.89 -15.30
C TYR A 256 -2.01 -21.54 -16.76
N ALA A 257 -0.79 -21.35 -17.24
CA ALA A 257 -0.55 -21.13 -18.65
C ALA A 257 -0.86 -22.40 -19.45
N GLN A 258 -1.38 -22.20 -20.67
CA GLN A 258 -1.62 -23.26 -21.62
C GLN A 258 -0.31 -23.98 -21.95
N GLU A 259 -0.27 -25.29 -21.83
CA GLU A 259 0.90 -26.10 -22.15
C GLU A 259 1.41 -25.87 -23.56
N GLY A 260 2.71 -25.82 -23.74
CA GLY A 260 3.34 -25.53 -25.05
C GLY A 260 3.24 -24.08 -25.52
N SER A 261 2.68 -23.19 -24.69
CA SER A 261 2.53 -21.77 -25.04
C SER A 261 3.76 -20.94 -24.63
N ARG A 262 3.69 -19.64 -24.90
CA ARG A 262 4.72 -18.65 -24.56
C ARG A 262 4.31 -17.84 -23.34
N VAL A 263 5.28 -17.55 -22.47
CA VAL A 263 5.15 -16.59 -21.37
C VAL A 263 6.04 -15.41 -21.69
N TYR A 264 5.45 -14.24 -21.85
CA TYR A 264 6.16 -12.99 -22.16
C TYR A 264 6.51 -12.28 -20.86
N VAL A 265 7.77 -11.88 -20.72
CA VAL A 265 8.32 -11.21 -19.54
C VAL A 265 9.04 -9.96 -20.01
N ASP A 266 8.47 -8.81 -19.76
CA ASP A 266 8.99 -7.53 -20.22
C ASP A 266 9.34 -6.64 -19.00
N VAL A 267 10.44 -5.90 -19.09
CA VAL A 267 10.77 -4.81 -18.15
C VAL A 267 10.99 -3.55 -18.98
N ALA A 268 10.33 -2.47 -18.59
CA ALA A 268 10.42 -1.19 -19.31
C ALA A 268 10.43 -0.01 -18.33
N SER A 269 11.10 1.08 -18.72
CA SER A 269 10.98 2.38 -18.07
C SER A 269 10.08 3.29 -18.92
N VAL A 270 8.99 3.78 -18.35
CA VAL A 270 8.04 4.67 -19.02
C VAL A 270 7.66 5.81 -18.09
N ASP A 271 7.89 7.05 -18.49
CA ASP A 271 7.54 8.26 -17.72
C ASP A 271 8.10 8.26 -16.28
N GLY A 272 9.32 7.72 -16.08
CA GLY A 272 9.96 7.64 -14.76
C GLY A 272 9.39 6.53 -13.87
N LYS A 273 8.70 5.55 -14.46
CA LYS A 273 8.21 4.35 -13.79
C LYS A 273 8.87 3.11 -14.37
N ALA A 274 9.38 2.27 -13.49
CA ALA A 274 9.85 0.94 -13.80
C ALA A 274 8.65 -0.03 -13.82
N ILE A 275 8.43 -0.68 -14.94
CA ILE A 275 7.27 -1.56 -15.16
C ILE A 275 7.75 -2.96 -15.50
N PHE A 276 7.52 -3.91 -14.62
CA PHE A 276 7.57 -5.33 -14.94
C PHE A 276 6.23 -5.78 -15.48
N THR A 277 6.21 -6.53 -16.58
CA THR A 277 5.00 -7.09 -17.18
C THR A 277 5.19 -8.57 -17.47
N MET A 278 4.26 -9.40 -17.01
CA MET A 278 4.16 -10.82 -17.36
C MET A 278 2.83 -11.09 -18.09
N LYS A 279 2.89 -11.82 -19.20
CA LYS A 279 1.71 -12.19 -20.01
C LYS A 279 1.76 -13.67 -20.35
N ASN A 280 0.64 -14.36 -20.18
CA ASN A 280 0.47 -15.75 -20.63
C ASN A 280 -0.97 -16.01 -21.08
N ILE A 281 -1.15 -17.00 -21.95
CA ILE A 281 -2.47 -17.52 -22.27
C ILE A 281 -2.86 -18.55 -21.21
N SER A 282 -4.05 -18.41 -20.66
CA SER A 282 -4.58 -19.33 -19.66
C SER A 282 -5.06 -20.63 -20.30
N GLU A 283 -4.79 -21.78 -19.67
CA GLU A 283 -5.28 -23.10 -20.11
C GLU A 283 -6.82 -23.19 -20.07
N LYS A 284 -7.45 -22.45 -19.16
CA LYS A 284 -8.91 -22.39 -18.98
C LYS A 284 -9.41 -20.97 -19.15
N PRO A 285 -10.63 -20.76 -19.64
CA PRO A 285 -11.25 -19.45 -19.75
C PRO A 285 -11.29 -18.74 -18.39
N LEU A 286 -10.93 -17.47 -18.38
CA LEU A 286 -10.92 -16.61 -17.20
C LEU A 286 -12.25 -15.85 -17.11
N ASN A 287 -13.27 -16.45 -16.47
CA ASN A 287 -14.59 -15.85 -16.27
C ASN A 287 -14.69 -15.15 -14.90
N ILE A 288 -13.66 -14.44 -14.50
CA ILE A 288 -13.53 -13.77 -13.20
C ILE A 288 -12.97 -12.36 -13.40
N SER A 289 -13.41 -11.41 -12.57
CA SER A 289 -12.86 -10.05 -12.65
C SER A 289 -11.42 -9.97 -12.12
N PRO A 290 -10.58 -9.05 -12.64
CA PRO A 290 -9.23 -8.84 -12.14
C PRO A 290 -9.16 -8.55 -10.63
N ASP A 291 -10.12 -7.80 -10.09
CA ASP A 291 -10.17 -7.49 -8.66
C ASP A 291 -10.47 -8.72 -7.81
N GLU A 292 -11.43 -9.56 -8.23
CA GLU A 292 -11.74 -10.81 -7.53
C GLU A 292 -10.55 -11.77 -7.51
N LEU A 293 -9.73 -11.85 -8.60
CA LEU A 293 -8.53 -12.69 -8.64
C LEU A 293 -7.46 -12.29 -7.61
N THR A 294 -7.47 -11.05 -7.16
CA THR A 294 -6.54 -10.55 -6.14
C THR A 294 -7.09 -10.65 -4.72
N GLU A 295 -8.34 -11.09 -4.55
CA GLU A 295 -8.88 -11.37 -3.23
C GLU A 295 -8.27 -12.66 -2.64
N ARG A 296 -8.26 -12.75 -1.32
CA ARG A 296 -7.69 -13.91 -0.62
C ARG A 296 -8.57 -15.14 -0.79
N PHE A 297 -7.94 -16.30 -1.02
CA PHE A 297 -8.61 -17.59 -1.18
C PHE A 297 -9.51 -17.68 -2.43
N VAL A 298 -9.47 -16.70 -3.30
CA VAL A 298 -10.18 -16.73 -4.59
C VAL A 298 -9.34 -17.48 -5.61
N ARG A 299 -9.98 -18.30 -6.40
CA ARG A 299 -9.38 -19.11 -7.47
C ARG A 299 -10.24 -18.97 -8.71
N GLY A 300 -9.60 -18.67 -9.84
CA GLY A 300 -10.28 -18.61 -11.13
C GLY A 300 -10.82 -19.96 -11.62
N ASP A 301 -10.35 -21.07 -11.03
CA ASP A 301 -10.81 -22.44 -11.35
C ASP A 301 -11.93 -22.87 -10.41
N VAL A 302 -13.17 -22.84 -10.89
CA VAL A 302 -14.38 -23.26 -10.17
C VAL A 302 -14.34 -24.74 -9.78
N ALA A 303 -13.62 -25.57 -10.52
CA ALA A 303 -13.57 -27.03 -10.31
C ALA A 303 -12.63 -27.48 -9.19
N ARG A 304 -11.85 -26.58 -8.55
CA ARG A 304 -10.88 -26.88 -7.48
C ARG A 304 -9.85 -27.97 -7.84
N THR A 305 -9.66 -28.27 -9.12
CA THR A 305 -8.83 -29.40 -9.60
C THR A 305 -7.34 -29.08 -9.60
N THR A 306 -6.96 -27.81 -9.73
CA THR A 306 -5.55 -27.40 -9.72
C THR A 306 -5.03 -27.17 -8.30
N GLU A 307 -3.80 -27.55 -8.03
CA GLU A 307 -3.14 -27.36 -6.72
C GLU A 307 -2.74 -25.89 -6.50
N GLY A 308 -3.37 -25.18 -5.55
CA GLY A 308 -3.02 -23.82 -5.20
C GLY A 308 -3.72 -23.33 -3.92
N SER A 309 -3.11 -22.35 -3.21
CA SER A 309 -3.67 -21.72 -2.02
C SER A 309 -4.75 -20.66 -2.34
N GLY A 310 -4.71 -20.09 -3.53
CA GLY A 310 -5.49 -18.88 -3.85
C GLY A 310 -4.97 -17.62 -3.14
N LEU A 311 -3.73 -17.68 -2.61
CA LEU A 311 -3.12 -16.56 -1.89
C LEU A 311 -2.02 -15.85 -2.70
N GLY A 312 -1.42 -16.52 -3.70
CA GLY A 312 -0.25 -16.00 -4.40
C GLY A 312 -0.42 -14.60 -5.00
N LEU A 313 -1.52 -14.35 -5.73
CA LEU A 313 -1.78 -13.03 -6.33
C LEU A 313 -2.12 -11.97 -5.26
N SER A 314 -2.83 -12.33 -4.20
CA SER A 314 -3.12 -11.42 -3.09
C SER A 314 -1.85 -11.07 -2.28
N ILE A 315 -0.90 -12.02 -2.14
CA ILE A 315 0.43 -11.77 -1.56
C ILE A 315 1.23 -10.84 -2.46
N ALA A 316 1.30 -11.12 -3.75
CA ALA A 316 2.00 -10.28 -4.71
C ALA A 316 1.48 -8.84 -4.67
N ARG A 317 0.15 -8.63 -4.73
CA ARG A 317 -0.48 -7.31 -4.61
C ARG A 317 -0.11 -6.62 -3.28
N SER A 318 -0.26 -7.31 -2.16
CA SER A 318 -0.01 -6.74 -0.84
C SER A 318 1.46 -6.36 -0.63
N LEU A 319 2.40 -7.21 -1.07
CA LEU A 319 3.83 -6.93 -0.97
C LEU A 319 4.28 -5.78 -1.90
N THR A 320 3.69 -5.67 -3.08
CA THR A 320 3.95 -4.55 -3.99
C THR A 320 3.44 -3.24 -3.38
N GLN A 321 2.20 -3.20 -2.91
CA GLN A 321 1.59 -2.01 -2.29
C GLN A 321 2.32 -1.57 -1.01
N LEU A 322 2.78 -2.53 -0.20
CA LEU A 322 3.53 -2.24 1.02
C LEU A 322 4.86 -1.51 0.72
N GLN A 323 5.42 -1.75 -0.47
CA GLN A 323 6.65 -1.12 -0.97
C GLN A 323 6.37 0.14 -1.82
N ASN A 324 5.15 0.71 -1.73
CA ASN A 324 4.70 1.86 -2.51
C ASN A 324 4.65 1.62 -4.03
N GLY A 325 4.64 0.37 -4.48
CA GLY A 325 4.41 -0.01 -5.87
C GLY A 325 2.92 -0.19 -6.19
N GLU A 326 2.61 -0.23 -7.48
CA GLU A 326 1.28 -0.50 -8.01
C GLU A 326 1.24 -1.91 -8.63
N PHE A 327 0.19 -2.67 -8.36
CA PHE A 327 -0.02 -4.02 -8.89
C PHE A 327 -1.31 -4.05 -9.71
N VAL A 328 -1.19 -4.32 -11.01
CA VAL A 328 -2.30 -4.28 -11.96
C VAL A 328 -2.46 -5.63 -12.66
N ILE A 329 -3.67 -6.15 -12.68
CA ILE A 329 -4.04 -7.32 -13.49
C ILE A 329 -4.99 -6.88 -14.59
N THR A 330 -4.76 -7.39 -15.79
CA THR A 330 -5.66 -7.24 -16.93
C THR A 330 -5.97 -8.62 -17.50
N ILE A 331 -7.23 -8.86 -17.80
CA ILE A 331 -7.71 -10.08 -18.45
C ILE A 331 -8.40 -9.67 -19.74
N ASP A 332 -7.99 -10.29 -20.85
CA ASP A 332 -8.62 -10.11 -22.15
C ASP A 332 -8.84 -11.50 -22.78
N GLY A 333 -10.07 -12.01 -22.64
CA GLY A 333 -10.37 -13.39 -22.97
C GLY A 333 -9.52 -14.38 -22.16
N ASP A 334 -8.65 -15.12 -22.82
CA ASP A 334 -7.74 -16.09 -22.21
C ASP A 334 -6.36 -15.49 -21.89
N LEU A 335 -6.11 -14.24 -22.27
CA LEU A 335 -4.86 -13.54 -21.99
C LEU A 335 -4.89 -13.00 -20.55
N PHE A 336 -3.99 -13.53 -19.73
CA PHE A 336 -3.67 -13.00 -18.42
C PHE A 336 -2.45 -12.09 -18.52
N LYS A 337 -2.55 -10.87 -17.99
CA LYS A 337 -1.47 -9.90 -17.91
C LYS A 337 -1.37 -9.37 -16.47
N ALA A 338 -0.19 -9.51 -15.86
CA ALA A 338 0.13 -8.88 -14.57
C ALA A 338 1.24 -7.83 -14.77
N GLN A 339 1.09 -6.69 -14.10
CA GLN A 339 2.08 -5.61 -14.09
C GLN A 339 2.41 -5.23 -12.66
N VAL A 340 3.72 -5.03 -12.41
CA VAL A 340 4.27 -4.51 -11.16
C VAL A 340 5.00 -3.22 -11.50
N ILE A 341 4.60 -2.12 -10.88
CA ILE A 341 5.02 -0.77 -11.23
C ILE A 341 5.63 -0.11 -10.01
N PHE A 342 6.83 0.43 -10.15
CA PHE A 342 7.52 1.22 -9.14
C PHE A 342 7.97 2.56 -9.73
N GLU A 343 8.21 3.55 -8.88
CA GLU A 343 8.91 4.77 -9.30
C GLU A 343 10.38 4.42 -9.56
N GLU A 344 10.89 4.84 -10.72
CA GLU A 344 12.29 4.65 -11.09
C GLU A 344 13.18 5.70 -10.43
N GLU A 345 14.31 5.28 -9.85
CA GLU A 345 15.29 6.20 -9.28
C GLU A 345 16.14 6.82 -10.39
N ARG A 346 16.00 8.14 -10.60
CA ARG A 346 16.75 8.86 -11.65
C ARG A 346 18.25 8.77 -11.43
N GLN A 347 19.00 8.51 -12.50
CA GLN A 347 20.47 8.41 -12.43
C GLN A 347 21.15 9.70 -11.92
N GLU A 348 20.55 10.88 -12.10
CA GLU A 348 21.04 12.15 -11.58
C GLU A 348 21.07 12.19 -10.05
N THR A 349 20.01 11.74 -9.41
CA THR A 349 19.91 11.66 -7.94
C THR A 349 20.94 10.69 -7.36
N ARG A 350 21.27 9.62 -8.10
CA ARG A 350 22.28 8.63 -7.71
C ARG A 350 23.71 9.18 -7.79
N ALA A 351 24.00 9.99 -8.79
CA ALA A 351 25.30 10.66 -8.91
C ALA A 351 25.51 11.68 -7.78
N GLU A 352 24.45 12.42 -7.43
CA GLU A 352 24.44 13.36 -6.32
C GLU A 352 24.60 12.65 -4.96
N MET A 353 23.86 11.59 -4.69
CA MET A 353 23.98 10.80 -3.45
C MET A 353 25.34 10.09 -3.33
N ARG A 354 25.92 9.62 -4.43
CA ARG A 354 27.30 9.08 -4.42
C ARG A 354 28.33 10.16 -4.14
N SER A 355 28.15 11.35 -4.69
CA SER A 355 29.03 12.48 -4.42
C SER A 355 28.91 12.96 -2.97
N GLU A 356 27.71 12.98 -2.40
CA GLU A 356 27.46 13.31 -0.99
C GLU A 356 28.02 12.25 -0.03
N ARG A 357 27.84 10.95 -0.31
CA ARG A 357 28.46 9.87 0.48
C ARG A 357 29.99 9.91 0.43
N ALA A 358 30.55 10.08 -0.76
CA ALA A 358 32.00 10.21 -0.92
C ALA A 358 32.57 11.49 -0.25
N ALA A 359 31.78 12.56 -0.19
CA ALA A 359 32.14 13.77 0.55
C ALA A 359 32.04 13.55 2.07
N ALA A 360 31.01 12.84 2.55
CA ALA A 360 30.84 12.51 3.96
C ALA A 360 31.92 11.52 4.46
N GLU A 361 32.29 10.53 3.67
CA GLU A 361 33.40 9.60 4.00
C GLU A 361 34.74 10.33 4.08
N LYS A 362 35.06 11.25 3.15
CA LYS A 362 36.27 12.06 3.22
C LYS A 362 36.33 12.97 4.45
N THR A 363 35.19 13.51 4.87
CA THR A 363 35.09 14.35 6.07
C THR A 363 35.28 13.55 7.36
N THR A 364 34.96 12.25 7.34
CA THR A 364 35.15 11.33 8.48
C THR A 364 36.60 10.87 8.56
N GLU A 365 37.29 10.67 7.43
CA GLU A 365 38.74 10.32 7.40
C GLU A 365 39.65 11.50 7.78
N GLU A 366 39.27 12.73 7.48
CA GLU A 366 40.05 13.92 7.91
C GLU A 366 39.96 14.19 9.43
N ASN A 367 38.90 13.68 10.10
CA ASN A 367 38.71 13.88 11.54
C ASN A 367 39.30 12.76 12.42
N THR A 368 39.77 11.65 11.83
CA THR A 368 40.48 10.56 12.52
C THR A 368 41.93 10.51 12.06
N GLY A 369 42.70 11.57 12.40
CA GLY A 369 44.13 11.62 12.20
C GLY A 369 44.86 10.72 13.17
N GLU A 370 44.92 9.41 12.93
CA GLU A 370 45.97 8.53 13.48
C GLU A 370 46.34 7.46 12.44
N LYS A 371 47.61 7.56 12.00
CA LYS A 371 48.27 6.56 11.15
C LYS A 371 48.63 5.33 11.97
N PRO A 372 48.41 4.13 11.46
CA PRO A 372 49.33 3.02 11.69
C PRO A 372 50.19 2.77 10.45
N ALA A 373 51.46 2.55 10.72
CA ALA A 373 52.49 2.26 9.75
C ALA A 373 52.39 0.83 9.19
N GLY A 374 52.59 0.71 7.88
CA GLY A 374 53.34 -0.33 7.20
C GLY A 374 52.74 -1.72 7.15
N GLU A 375 52.29 -2.09 5.93
CA GLU A 375 52.81 -3.29 5.26
C GLU A 375 52.38 -3.29 3.78
N GLN A 376 53.38 -3.45 2.92
CA GLN A 376 53.25 -3.62 1.48
C GLN A 376 52.76 -5.03 1.16
N SER A 377 51.72 -5.17 0.37
CA SER A 377 51.50 -6.37 -0.43
C SER A 377 50.67 -5.99 -1.68
N SER A 378 51.30 -6.13 -2.82
CA SER A 378 50.77 -6.04 -4.15
C SER A 378 49.80 -7.19 -4.41
N GLY A 379 48.57 -6.88 -4.87
CA GLY A 379 47.62 -7.86 -5.36
C GLY A 379 46.54 -7.14 -6.17
N GLU A 380 46.61 -7.30 -7.48
CA GLU A 380 45.53 -6.99 -8.41
C GLU A 380 44.29 -7.79 -8.00
N HIS A 381 43.22 -7.10 -7.57
CA HIS A 381 41.91 -7.70 -7.46
C HIS A 381 41.03 -7.19 -8.58
N THR A 382 40.85 -8.01 -9.62
CA THR A 382 39.73 -8.05 -10.51
C THR A 382 38.44 -8.12 -9.66
N LEU A 383 37.53 -7.19 -9.89
CA LEU A 383 36.15 -7.21 -9.35
C LEU A 383 35.39 -8.38 -9.99
N GLU A 384 35.47 -9.54 -9.39
CA GLU A 384 34.50 -10.61 -9.59
C GLU A 384 33.21 -10.23 -8.85
N SER A 385 32.12 -10.14 -9.61
CA SER A 385 30.76 -10.01 -9.11
C SER A 385 30.44 -11.23 -8.22
N ALA A 386 30.36 -11.01 -6.92
CA ALA A 386 29.90 -12.06 -6.00
C ALA A 386 28.40 -12.33 -6.25
N PRO A 387 28.04 -13.60 -6.51
CA PRO A 387 26.63 -13.96 -6.59
C PRO A 387 25.98 -13.76 -5.20
N TYR A 388 24.79 -13.17 -5.17
CA TYR A 388 23.95 -13.11 -3.99
C TYR A 388 23.66 -14.52 -3.49
N ASN A 389 24.43 -14.96 -2.49
CA ASN A 389 24.26 -16.28 -1.89
C ASN A 389 23.16 -16.20 -0.84
N TRP A 390 21.99 -16.75 -1.15
CA TRP A 390 20.83 -16.86 -0.26
C TRP A 390 20.95 -18.11 0.64
N ASP A 391 22.09 -18.28 1.30
CA ASP A 391 22.19 -19.32 2.33
C ASP A 391 21.25 -18.95 3.48
N ILE A 392 20.16 -19.70 3.56
CA ILE A 392 19.28 -19.72 4.73
C ILE A 392 20.12 -20.31 5.88
N THR A 393 20.79 -19.46 6.64
CA THR A 393 21.27 -19.83 7.96
C THR A 393 20.04 -20.07 8.83
N VAL A 394 19.63 -21.33 8.89
CA VAL A 394 18.81 -21.84 9.99
C VAL A 394 19.68 -21.70 11.23
N GLU A 395 19.43 -20.68 12.04
CA GLU A 395 19.94 -20.62 13.40
C GLU A 395 19.44 -21.86 14.13
N ASN A 396 20.31 -22.83 14.22
CA ASN A 396 20.13 -24.05 15.03
C ASN A 396 20.22 -23.59 16.49
N ASP A 397 19.09 -23.31 17.09
CA ASP A 397 18.98 -23.03 18.52
C ASP A 397 19.27 -24.37 19.28
N LYS A 398 20.56 -24.58 19.59
CA LYS A 398 21.05 -25.74 20.33
C LYS A 398 20.48 -25.86 21.76
N ASN A 399 19.68 -24.89 22.19
CA ASN A 399 19.09 -24.87 23.52
C ASN A 399 17.77 -25.63 23.65
N LEU A 400 17.16 -26.08 22.54
CA LEU A 400 15.91 -26.84 22.59
C LEU A 400 16.12 -28.33 22.82
N THR A 401 17.27 -28.90 22.41
CA THR A 401 17.56 -30.32 22.55
C THR A 401 17.87 -30.76 23.98
N GLU A 402 18.47 -29.91 24.82
CA GLU A 402 18.74 -30.26 26.23
C GLU A 402 17.46 -30.25 27.11
N LYS A 403 16.45 -29.47 26.80
CA LYS A 403 15.19 -29.47 27.56
C LYS A 403 14.29 -30.64 27.22
N GLU A 404 14.30 -31.14 26.01
CA GLU A 404 13.52 -32.34 25.64
C GLU A 404 14.16 -33.66 26.17
N GLU A 405 15.47 -33.77 26.24
CA GLU A 405 16.11 -34.93 26.88
C GLU A 405 15.86 -35.04 28.40
N VAL A 406 15.70 -33.89 29.06
CA VAL A 406 15.35 -33.85 30.49
C VAL A 406 13.89 -34.27 30.73
N LEU A 407 12.97 -33.96 29.84
CA LEU A 407 11.56 -34.35 29.95
C LEU A 407 11.36 -35.87 29.67
N ILE A 408 12.11 -36.45 28.74
CA ILE A 408 12.05 -37.89 28.46
C ILE A 408 12.65 -38.72 29.60
N ARG A 409 13.68 -38.20 30.32
CA ARG A 409 14.24 -38.87 31.52
C ARG A 409 13.36 -38.73 32.76
N SER A 410 12.53 -37.72 32.89
CA SER A 410 11.62 -37.59 34.04
C SER A 410 10.34 -38.44 33.87
N GLY A 411 9.82 -38.60 32.64
CA GLY A 411 8.63 -39.43 32.35
C GLY A 411 8.79 -40.92 32.53
N ASN A 412 10.04 -41.44 32.60
CA ASN A 412 10.31 -42.87 32.70
C ASN A 412 10.61 -43.35 34.15
N ARG A 413 10.41 -42.48 35.18
CA ARG A 413 10.59 -42.85 36.59
C ARG A 413 9.31 -43.13 37.37
N ASP A 414 8.15 -42.81 36.84
CA ASP A 414 6.88 -42.96 37.57
C ASP A 414 6.06 -44.22 37.20
N HIS A 415 6.56 -45.08 36.31
CA HIS A 415 5.90 -46.35 35.97
C HIS A 415 6.56 -47.63 36.55
N LYS A 416 7.34 -47.52 37.66
CA LYS A 416 7.95 -48.67 38.31
C LYS A 416 7.76 -48.71 39.83
N LYS A 417 6.59 -48.35 40.30
CA LYS A 417 6.13 -48.63 41.66
C LYS A 417 4.61 -48.78 41.59
N ASP A 418 4.12 -49.93 41.22
CA ASP A 418 2.87 -50.58 41.60
C ASP A 418 2.69 -51.80 40.69
N ALA A 419 3.34 -52.93 41.11
CA ALA A 419 2.96 -54.30 40.81
C ALA A 419 3.61 -55.23 41.83
#